data_ec16f2eb10fe5a31751644cca0c13f41
#
_entry.id   ec16f2eb10fe5a31751644cca0c13f41
#
_cell.length_a   1.000
_cell.length_b   1.000
_cell.length_c   1.000
_cell.angle_alpha   90.00
_cell.angle_beta   90.00
_cell.angle_gamma   90.00
#
_symmetry.space_group_name_H-M   'P 1'
#
loop_
_entity.id
_entity.type
_entity.pdbx_description
1 polymer ?
#
loop_
_entity_poly.entity_id
_entity_poly.type
_entity_poly.pdbx_seq_one_letter_code
_entity_poly.pdbx_strand_id
1 'polypeptide(L)'
;MNVTLESVTINNFEVLMDMELPPEQARFLASNAYSIAQSHYYADWRPRAIYRDGSPAGFALYDVTGNDEPGHYAIYRLMVDYPHQNKGIGRRAMELLLAEIRGFADARRITICYKPDNVTARKFYASLGFVETMNLEKW
;
A
#
# COMPACT_ATOMS: atom_id res chain seq x y z
N MET A 1 8.21 -10.75 15.88
CA MET A 1 8.12 -9.52 15.03
C MET A 1 6.70 -9.00 15.09
N ASN A 2 6.56 -7.76 15.49
CA ASN A 2 5.26 -7.10 15.60
C ASN A 2 5.11 -6.05 14.49
N VAL A 3 4.16 -6.26 13.60
CA VAL A 3 3.88 -5.31 12.52
C VAL A 3 2.54 -4.63 12.81
N THR A 4 2.51 -3.30 12.68
CA THR A 4 1.30 -2.50 12.87
C THR A 4 1.13 -1.50 11.75
N LEU A 5 -0.09 -1.01 11.55
CA LEU A 5 -0.39 0.11 10.67
C LEU A 5 -0.72 1.33 11.52
N GLU A 6 -0.07 2.44 11.21
CA GLU A 6 -0.23 3.69 11.94
C GLU A 6 -0.58 4.83 10.99
N SER A 7 -1.13 5.90 11.53
CA SER A 7 -1.38 7.10 10.73
C SER A 7 -0.07 7.77 10.32
N VAL A 8 -0.08 8.41 9.16
CA VAL A 8 1.00 9.29 8.75
C VAL A 8 0.79 10.64 9.46
N THR A 9 1.80 11.09 10.20
CA THR A 9 1.70 12.26 11.06
C THR A 9 2.91 13.17 10.89
N ILE A 10 2.86 14.32 11.53
CA ILE A 10 4.00 15.24 11.56
C ILE A 10 5.26 14.59 12.16
N ASN A 11 5.08 13.56 12.98
CA ASN A 11 6.19 12.90 13.66
C ASN A 11 6.85 11.79 12.83
N ASN A 12 6.21 11.30 11.78
CA ASN A 12 6.76 10.18 10.99
C ASN A 12 6.85 10.43 9.48
N PHE A 13 6.25 11.51 8.96
CA PHE A 13 6.16 11.67 7.51
C PHE A 13 7.54 11.79 6.84
N GLU A 14 8.50 12.44 7.49
CA GLU A 14 9.83 12.62 6.90
C GLU A 14 10.59 11.30 6.78
N VAL A 15 10.52 10.45 7.81
CA VAL A 15 11.13 9.12 7.74
C VAL A 15 10.50 8.30 6.61
N LEU A 16 9.18 8.40 6.46
CA LEU A 16 8.49 7.68 5.38
C LEU A 16 8.89 8.19 4.01
N MET A 17 9.06 9.50 3.85
CA MET A 17 9.49 10.10 2.58
C MET A 17 10.89 9.67 2.16
N ASP A 18 11.75 9.37 3.13
CA ASP A 18 13.14 9.00 2.88
C ASP A 18 13.32 7.50 2.59
N MET A 19 12.27 6.72 2.72
CA MET A 19 12.34 5.28 2.43
C MET A 19 12.58 5.01 0.95
N GLU A 20 13.34 3.96 0.66
CA GLU A 20 13.74 3.62 -0.70
C GLU A 20 13.54 2.14 -0.99
N LEU A 21 13.23 1.86 -2.24
CA LEU A 21 13.23 0.51 -2.79
C LEU A 21 14.56 0.25 -3.49
N PRO A 22 14.99 -1.03 -3.59
CA PRO A 22 16.11 -1.37 -4.45
C PRO A 22 15.86 -0.86 -5.87
N PRO A 23 16.90 -0.48 -6.62
CA PRO A 23 16.72 0.10 -7.96
C PRO A 23 15.85 -0.72 -8.91
N GLU A 24 15.93 -2.04 -8.83
CA GLU A 24 15.14 -2.93 -9.68
C GLU A 24 13.65 -2.92 -9.36
N GLN A 25 13.28 -2.43 -8.18
CA GLN A 25 11.87 -2.31 -7.76
C GLN A 25 11.35 -0.89 -7.89
N ALA A 26 12.22 0.11 -7.81
CA ALA A 26 11.82 1.52 -7.73
C ALA A 26 11.01 1.97 -8.94
N ARG A 27 11.23 1.37 -10.11
CA ARG A 27 10.50 1.73 -11.33
C ARG A 27 9.02 1.31 -11.30
N PHE A 28 8.63 0.45 -10.37
CA PHE A 28 7.26 -0.07 -10.31
C PHE A 28 6.34 0.74 -9.41
N LEU A 29 6.87 1.67 -8.63
CA LEU A 29 6.09 2.35 -7.63
C LEU A 29 6.50 3.82 -7.50
N ALA A 30 5.52 4.69 -7.33
CA ALA A 30 5.78 6.09 -7.01
C ALA A 30 6.45 6.19 -5.65
N SER A 31 7.29 7.21 -5.46
CA SER A 31 7.94 7.42 -4.17
C SER A 31 6.92 7.71 -3.07
N ASN A 32 7.31 7.47 -1.83
CA ASN A 32 6.45 7.81 -0.70
C ASN A 32 6.20 9.32 -0.61
N ALA A 33 7.20 10.12 -0.94
CA ALA A 33 7.05 11.58 -0.96
C ALA A 33 5.96 12.00 -1.94
N TYR A 34 5.99 11.46 -3.15
CA TYR A 34 4.97 11.73 -4.16
C TYR A 34 3.59 11.28 -3.68
N SER A 35 3.50 10.08 -3.13
CA SER A 35 2.23 9.50 -2.66
C SER A 35 1.64 10.27 -1.48
N ILE A 36 2.47 10.72 -0.55
CA ILE A 36 2.03 11.54 0.58
C ILE A 36 1.49 12.88 0.07
N ALA A 37 2.21 13.51 -0.86
CA ALA A 37 1.75 14.76 -1.46
C ALA A 37 0.41 14.57 -2.15
N GLN A 38 0.25 13.51 -2.95
CA GLN A 38 -1.02 13.21 -3.60
C GLN A 38 -2.17 13.08 -2.60
N SER A 39 -1.92 12.40 -1.48
CA SER A 39 -2.96 12.12 -0.49
C SER A 39 -3.54 13.39 0.15
N HIS A 40 -2.81 14.51 0.09
CA HIS A 40 -3.33 15.79 0.57
C HIS A 40 -4.35 16.42 -0.36
N TYR A 41 -4.37 16.01 -1.63
CA TYR A 41 -5.27 16.57 -2.63
C TYR A 41 -6.47 15.68 -2.96
N TYR A 42 -6.46 14.45 -2.46
CA TYR A 42 -7.56 13.51 -2.67
C TYR A 42 -8.14 13.13 -1.31
N ALA A 43 -9.32 13.68 -1.01
CA ALA A 43 -9.93 13.53 0.32
C ALA A 43 -10.18 12.08 0.72
N ASP A 44 -10.39 11.20 -0.26
CA ASP A 44 -10.71 9.79 -0.02
C ASP A 44 -9.49 8.89 0.08
N TRP A 45 -8.30 9.44 -0.08
CA TRP A 45 -7.06 8.66 -0.01
C TRP A 45 -6.57 8.57 1.44
N ARG A 46 -6.12 7.37 1.82
CA ARG A 46 -5.69 7.07 3.20
C ARG A 46 -4.26 6.56 3.19
N PRO A 47 -3.28 7.40 3.50
CA PRO A 47 -1.90 6.93 3.67
C PRO A 47 -1.75 6.24 5.02
N ARG A 48 -0.97 5.15 5.04
CA ARG A 48 -0.70 4.39 6.26
C ARG A 48 0.80 4.16 6.41
N ALA A 49 1.31 4.27 7.61
CA ALA A 49 2.69 3.93 7.94
C ALA A 49 2.74 2.49 8.42
N ILE A 50 3.66 1.70 7.88
CA ILE A 50 3.88 0.33 8.33
C ILE A 50 5.01 0.36 9.34
N TYR A 51 4.74 -0.13 10.55
CA TYR A 51 5.72 -0.20 11.62
C TYR A 51 6.11 -1.64 11.89
N ARG A 52 7.38 -1.83 12.22
CA ARG A 52 7.91 -3.10 12.69
C ARG A 52 8.55 -2.88 14.04
N ASP A 53 8.04 -3.57 15.08
CA ASP A 53 8.55 -3.48 16.44
C ASP A 53 8.74 -2.02 16.90
N GLY A 54 7.75 -1.17 16.57
CA GLY A 54 7.74 0.23 16.97
C GLY A 54 8.53 1.20 16.11
N SER A 55 9.12 0.72 15.00
CA SER A 55 9.89 1.58 14.08
C SER A 55 9.28 1.58 12.68
N PRO A 56 9.26 2.74 11.99
CA PRO A 56 8.77 2.79 10.62
C PRO A 56 9.55 1.85 9.70
N ALA A 57 8.84 1.05 8.92
CA ALA A 57 9.44 0.04 8.04
C ALA A 57 8.86 0.06 6.63
N GLY A 58 7.75 0.75 6.39
CA GLY A 58 7.14 0.79 5.07
C GLY A 58 5.96 1.74 5.00
N PHE A 59 5.25 1.70 3.88
CA PHE A 59 4.19 2.64 3.57
C PHE A 59 3.12 1.97 2.73
N ALA A 60 1.87 2.37 2.92
CA ALA A 60 0.75 1.93 2.11
C ALA A 60 -0.20 3.09 1.83
N LEU A 61 -0.96 2.98 0.76
CA LEU A 61 -1.92 4.01 0.37
C LEU A 61 -3.13 3.34 -0.25
N TYR A 62 -4.33 3.67 0.23
CA TYR A 62 -5.56 3.18 -0.37
C TYR A 62 -6.61 4.28 -0.47
N ASP A 63 -7.60 4.05 -1.31
CA ASP A 63 -8.68 4.97 -1.62
C ASP A 63 -9.99 4.30 -1.16
N VAL A 64 -10.82 5.04 -0.43
CA VAL A 64 -12.09 4.51 0.09
C VAL A 64 -13.21 4.55 -0.94
N THR A 65 -12.99 5.22 -2.08
CA THR A 65 -13.93 5.26 -3.22
C THR A 65 -13.17 5.07 -4.52
N GLY A 66 -12.63 3.88 -4.73
CA GLY A 66 -11.88 3.57 -5.96
C GLY A 66 -12.76 3.80 -7.19
N ASN A 67 -12.22 4.50 -8.20
CA ASN A 67 -12.95 4.89 -9.39
C ASN A 67 -14.26 5.64 -9.08
N ASP A 68 -14.27 6.43 -8.00
CA ASP A 68 -15.44 7.16 -7.53
C ASP A 68 -16.65 6.26 -7.25
N GLU A 69 -16.39 4.98 -6.94
CA GLU A 69 -17.43 4.00 -6.66
C GLU A 69 -17.53 3.76 -5.16
N PRO A 70 -18.67 4.08 -4.50
CA PRO A 70 -18.86 3.79 -3.08
C PRO A 70 -18.76 2.29 -2.81
N GLY A 71 -18.03 1.92 -1.75
CA GLY A 71 -17.82 0.52 -1.39
C GLY A 71 -16.67 -0.16 -2.12
N HIS A 72 -16.04 0.52 -3.07
CA HIS A 72 -14.87 0.02 -3.77
C HIS A 72 -13.61 0.63 -3.13
N TYR A 73 -12.85 -0.18 -2.42
CA TYR A 73 -11.59 0.22 -1.80
C TYR A 73 -10.44 -0.20 -2.70
N ALA A 74 -9.64 0.76 -3.13
CA ALA A 74 -8.53 0.50 -4.06
C ALA A 74 -7.20 0.74 -3.37
N ILE A 75 -6.33 -0.26 -3.36
CA ILE A 75 -4.99 -0.15 -2.80
C ILE A 75 -4.05 0.28 -3.92
N TYR A 76 -3.41 1.44 -3.76
CA TYR A 76 -2.55 2.00 -4.80
C TYR A 76 -1.08 1.79 -4.53
N ARG A 77 -0.67 1.71 -3.27
CA ARG A 77 0.75 1.60 -2.91
C ARG A 77 0.91 0.65 -1.72
N LEU A 78 1.94 -0.17 -1.80
CA LEU A 78 2.42 -0.95 -0.68
C LEU A 78 3.92 -1.15 -0.90
N MET A 79 4.73 -0.69 0.05
CA MET A 79 6.17 -0.89 -0.04
C MET A 79 6.77 -1.14 1.33
N VAL A 80 7.86 -1.89 1.35
CA VAL A 80 8.70 -2.10 2.53
C VAL A 80 10.05 -1.48 2.24
N ASP A 81 10.56 -0.68 3.16
CA ASP A 81 11.84 -0.02 3.02
C ASP A 81 12.96 -1.07 2.86
N TYR A 82 13.95 -0.76 2.04
CA TYR A 82 14.99 -1.71 1.64
C TYR A 82 15.57 -2.50 2.82
N PRO A 83 16.02 -1.86 3.92
CA PRO A 83 16.62 -2.61 5.03
C PRO A 83 15.68 -3.60 5.72
N HIS A 84 14.39 -3.45 5.51
CA HIS A 84 13.37 -4.28 6.17
C HIS A 84 12.79 -5.37 5.26
N GLN A 85 13.26 -5.49 4.02
CA GLN A 85 12.72 -6.46 3.06
C GLN A 85 13.11 -7.90 3.39
N ASN A 86 12.38 -8.86 2.81
CA ASN A 86 12.62 -10.31 2.94
C ASN A 86 12.47 -10.83 4.37
N LYS A 87 11.59 -10.22 5.14
CA LYS A 87 11.32 -10.63 6.53
C LYS A 87 9.84 -10.92 6.81
N GLY A 88 9.01 -10.92 5.75
CA GLY A 88 7.58 -11.18 5.89
C GLY A 88 6.75 -9.96 6.27
N ILE A 89 7.36 -8.77 6.32
CA ILE A 89 6.66 -7.53 6.72
C ILE A 89 5.57 -7.16 5.69
N GLY A 90 5.87 -7.27 4.40
CA GLY A 90 4.91 -6.94 3.34
C GLY A 90 3.63 -7.78 3.43
N ARG A 91 3.77 -9.08 3.67
CA ARG A 91 2.61 -9.97 3.81
C ARG A 91 1.81 -9.63 5.04
N ARG A 92 2.48 -9.43 6.17
CA ARG A 92 1.77 -9.09 7.41
C ARG A 92 1.08 -7.72 7.30
N ALA A 93 1.73 -6.75 6.68
CA ALA A 93 1.14 -5.43 6.46
C ALA A 93 -0.10 -5.54 5.56
N MET A 94 -0.05 -6.36 4.51
CA MET A 94 -1.20 -6.54 3.64
C MET A 94 -2.35 -7.22 4.37
N GLU A 95 -2.08 -8.22 5.20
CA GLU A 95 -3.12 -8.85 6.02
C GLU A 95 -3.80 -7.83 6.92
N LEU A 96 -3.01 -6.97 7.56
CA LEU A 96 -3.54 -5.91 8.42
C LEU A 96 -4.35 -4.88 7.62
N LEU A 97 -3.87 -4.52 6.45
CA LEU A 97 -4.55 -3.55 5.58
C LEU A 97 -5.90 -4.10 5.11
N LEU A 98 -5.94 -5.36 4.70
CA LEU A 98 -7.19 -6.01 4.31
C LEU A 98 -8.17 -6.08 5.50
N ALA A 99 -7.66 -6.38 6.69
CA ALA A 99 -8.50 -6.40 7.89
C ALA A 99 -9.05 -5.01 8.21
N GLU A 100 -8.22 -3.98 8.09
CA GLU A 100 -8.65 -2.60 8.31
C GLU A 100 -9.77 -2.23 7.33
N ILE A 101 -9.59 -2.52 6.05
CA ILE A 101 -10.59 -2.21 5.02
C ILE A 101 -11.89 -2.98 5.26
N ARG A 102 -11.79 -4.27 5.58
CA ARG A 102 -12.98 -5.09 5.84
C ARG A 102 -13.78 -4.63 7.06
N GLY A 103 -13.16 -3.85 7.93
CA GLY A 103 -13.83 -3.25 9.07
C GLY A 103 -14.77 -2.09 8.72
N PHE A 104 -14.68 -1.53 7.51
CA PHE A 104 -15.61 -0.49 7.09
C PHE A 104 -16.95 -1.11 6.68
N ALA A 105 -18.05 -0.52 7.16
CA ALA A 105 -19.38 -1.09 6.94
C ALA A 105 -19.78 -1.14 5.47
N ASP A 106 -19.26 -0.22 4.65
CA ASP A 106 -19.61 -0.14 3.24
C ASP A 106 -18.68 -0.91 2.32
N ALA A 107 -17.63 -1.54 2.86
CA ALA A 107 -16.65 -2.25 2.03
C ALA A 107 -17.28 -3.45 1.33
N ARG A 108 -17.31 -3.42 -0.01
CA ARG A 108 -17.84 -4.50 -0.84
C ARG A 108 -16.79 -5.14 -1.71
N ARG A 109 -15.78 -4.36 -2.10
CA ARG A 109 -14.82 -4.78 -3.09
C ARG A 109 -13.47 -4.15 -2.76
N ILE A 110 -12.42 -4.94 -2.86
CA ILE A 110 -11.05 -4.48 -2.65
C ILE A 110 -10.26 -4.79 -3.91
N THR A 111 -9.66 -3.78 -4.50
CA THR A 111 -8.78 -3.96 -5.66
C THR A 111 -7.38 -3.52 -5.31
N ILE A 112 -6.42 -4.03 -6.05
CA ILE A 112 -5.03 -3.61 -5.94
C ILE A 112 -4.48 -3.38 -7.33
N CYS A 113 -3.71 -2.29 -7.47
CA CYS A 113 -3.14 -1.88 -8.74
C CYS A 113 -1.65 -2.14 -8.73
N TYR A 114 -1.13 -2.70 -9.81
CA TYR A 114 0.30 -2.85 -10.01
C TYR A 114 0.60 -2.84 -11.51
N LYS A 115 1.84 -2.52 -11.85
CA LYS A 115 2.24 -2.49 -13.26
C LYS A 115 2.25 -3.90 -13.82
N PRO A 116 1.76 -4.11 -15.05
CA PRO A 116 1.60 -5.47 -15.61
C PRO A 116 2.88 -6.29 -15.67
N ASP A 117 4.03 -5.64 -15.83
CA ASP A 117 5.32 -6.33 -15.90
C ASP A 117 5.95 -6.61 -14.54
N ASN A 118 5.29 -6.22 -13.44
CA ASN A 118 5.75 -6.52 -12.09
C ASN A 118 5.31 -7.94 -11.70
N VAL A 119 6.08 -8.93 -12.15
CA VAL A 119 5.76 -10.35 -11.93
C VAL A 119 5.78 -10.72 -10.44
N THR A 120 6.70 -10.14 -9.68
CA THR A 120 6.80 -10.40 -8.24
C THR A 120 5.53 -9.97 -7.52
N ALA A 121 5.02 -8.77 -7.84
CA ALA A 121 3.78 -8.27 -7.26
C ALA A 121 2.60 -9.15 -7.64
N ARG A 122 2.52 -9.57 -8.91
CA ARG A 122 1.44 -10.44 -9.38
C ARG A 122 1.36 -11.72 -8.55
N LYS A 123 2.51 -12.38 -8.37
CA LYS A 123 2.57 -13.63 -7.61
C LYS A 123 2.21 -13.41 -6.14
N PHE A 124 2.71 -12.33 -5.57
CA PHE A 124 2.45 -11.99 -4.18
C PHE A 124 0.95 -11.79 -3.93
N TYR A 125 0.30 -10.98 -4.75
CA TYR A 125 -1.13 -10.69 -4.58
C TYR A 125 -1.99 -11.91 -4.88
N ALA A 126 -1.62 -12.72 -5.86
CA ALA A 126 -2.31 -13.99 -6.12
C ALA A 126 -2.25 -14.90 -4.90
N SER A 127 -1.11 -14.95 -4.21
CA SER A 127 -0.94 -15.78 -3.02
C SER A 127 -1.84 -15.32 -1.85
N LEU A 128 -2.32 -14.09 -1.89
CA LEU A 128 -3.22 -13.53 -0.89
C LEU A 128 -4.69 -13.68 -1.27
N GLY A 129 -4.98 -14.31 -2.40
CA GLY A 129 -6.34 -14.55 -2.84
C GLY A 129 -6.89 -13.55 -3.84
N PHE A 130 -6.10 -12.58 -4.27
CA PHE A 130 -6.54 -11.64 -5.31
C PHE A 130 -6.67 -12.36 -6.65
N VAL A 131 -7.73 -12.07 -7.35
CA VAL A 131 -7.98 -12.59 -8.69
C VAL A 131 -7.66 -11.50 -9.70
N GLU A 132 -6.82 -11.82 -10.68
CA GLU A 132 -6.43 -10.88 -11.71
C GLU A 132 -7.63 -10.55 -12.61
N THR A 133 -7.81 -9.28 -12.89
CA THR A 133 -8.86 -8.83 -13.82
C THR A 133 -8.21 -8.28 -15.08
N MET A 134 -9.00 -8.20 -16.16
CA MET A 134 -8.53 -7.68 -17.45
C MET A 134 -8.59 -6.15 -17.50
N ASN A 135 -8.42 -5.50 -16.36
CA ASN A 135 -8.42 -4.05 -16.32
C ASN A 135 -7.12 -3.50 -16.88
N LEU A 136 -7.22 -2.79 -17.99
CA LEU A 136 -6.08 -2.22 -18.68
C LEU A 136 -5.92 -0.72 -18.37
N GLU A 137 -6.36 -0.29 -17.21
CA GLU A 137 -6.22 1.09 -16.79
C GLU A 137 -4.77 1.56 -16.87
N LYS A 138 -4.61 2.83 -17.12
CA LYS A 138 -3.28 3.43 -17.22
C LYS A 138 -2.73 3.75 -15.84
N TRP A 139 -1.45 3.64 -15.76
CA TRP A 139 -0.73 3.89 -14.51
C TRP A 139 -0.11 5.27 -14.46
#